data_ad623e4c95ae6e0ff45d41de00dbd753
#
_entry.id   ad623e4c95ae6e0ff45d41de00dbd753
#
_cell.length_a   1.000
_cell.length_b   1.000
_cell.length_c   1.000
_cell.angle_alpha   90.00
_cell.angle_beta   90.00
_cell.angle_gamma   90.00
#
_symmetry.space_group_name_H-M   'P 1'
#
loop_
_entity.id
_entity.type
_entity.pdbx_description
1 polymer ?
#
loop_
_entity_poly.entity_id
_entity_poly.type
_entity_poly.pdbx_seq_one_letter_code
_entity_poly.pdbx_strand_id
1 'polypeptide(L)'
;GGSVSGAASSAAFLSAVTVNTRNFTNNIFSNLRANTGAGKSYAVSVAGTAANPAGLTLNNNDYYVSGTGTVLGRFNSADVATLSAWQTAVGQDANSIITNPLFVDPTAATPDLHVASGTPIEGIGVDIPTITNDYDGEVRASNTPVDLGADAGNFMSYPAISLSPLVNTCTTTARTLVATITDVDGMPTSGAALPVLYWKIGSGAYSAVTATSLGSNQYQFVFGSGVTPGDVVSYYVAAQDNLDNVGTSPSLGATGFTASPPAAGTAPTAPYSYTILQTLSGIYTVGTTGTYTTLTAAVTAYNNNCLGGPVTFALLDASYGASETFPITINANSFASATNTLTIQPAIGVAATLSGSVTSGALIRLNGADYVTIDGSNNGSTSRDLTLSNTATTAPTGIWISSLGTGT
;
A
#
# COMPACT_ATOMS: atom_id res chain seq x y z
N GLY A 1 13.73 1.87 40.10
CA GLY A 1 14.92 1.28 40.70
C GLY A 1 15.73 2.28 41.49
N GLY A 2 16.66 1.85 42.28
CA GLY A 2 17.58 2.65 43.05
C GLY A 2 18.90 1.92 43.17
N SER A 3 19.95 2.58 43.67
CA SER A 3 21.24 1.95 43.93
C SER A 3 21.38 1.64 45.44
N VAL A 4 21.83 0.43 45.75
CA VAL A 4 22.11 -0.03 47.11
C VAL A 4 23.45 -0.74 47.17
N SER A 5 24.00 -0.88 48.38
CA SER A 5 25.32 -1.51 48.60
C SER A 5 25.29 -2.59 49.69
N GLY A 6 24.10 -3.16 49.96
CA GLY A 6 23.91 -4.15 51.01
C GLY A 6 23.98 -5.61 50.55
N ALA A 7 23.86 -6.54 51.49
CA ALA A 7 23.73 -7.97 51.23
C ALA A 7 22.29 -8.39 50.92
N ALA A 8 21.30 -7.50 51.04
CA ALA A 8 19.91 -7.82 50.76
C ALA A 8 19.64 -7.89 49.25
N SER A 9 19.01 -8.99 48.81
CA SER A 9 18.56 -9.16 47.45
C SER A 9 17.15 -8.60 47.23
N SER A 10 16.79 -8.29 46.00
CA SER A 10 15.46 -7.89 45.56
C SER A 10 14.98 -8.74 44.39
N ALA A 11 13.67 -8.84 44.21
CA ALA A 11 13.07 -9.43 43.01
C ALA A 11 11.89 -8.56 42.55
N ALA A 12 11.69 -8.38 41.26
CA ALA A 12 10.49 -7.75 40.74
C ALA A 12 9.27 -8.64 41.04
N PHE A 13 9.46 -9.93 40.89
CA PHE A 13 8.45 -10.92 41.24
C PHE A 13 9.02 -12.02 42.15
N LEU A 14 8.33 -12.31 43.25
CA LEU A 14 8.69 -13.39 44.20
C LEU A 14 7.49 -14.30 44.45
N SER A 15 7.62 -15.59 44.10
CA SER A 15 6.69 -16.65 44.49
C SER A 15 7.34 -17.62 45.45
N ALA A 16 7.12 -17.43 46.75
CA ALA A 16 7.63 -18.28 47.80
C ALA A 16 6.75 -19.50 48.13
N VAL A 17 5.58 -19.60 47.52
CA VAL A 17 4.58 -20.67 47.76
C VAL A 17 4.85 -21.81 46.81
N THR A 18 4.68 -23.05 47.31
CA THR A 18 4.94 -24.30 46.53
C THR A 18 3.72 -25.19 46.35
N VAL A 19 2.57 -24.84 46.94
CA VAL A 19 1.39 -25.71 47.00
C VAL A 19 0.13 -25.15 46.36
N ASN A 20 0.09 -23.85 46.01
CA ASN A 20 -1.09 -23.22 45.43
C ASN A 20 -1.02 -23.19 43.91
N THR A 21 -2.18 -23.18 43.25
CA THR A 21 -2.26 -22.86 41.83
C THR A 21 -1.84 -21.41 41.60
N ARG A 22 -0.88 -21.20 40.67
CA ARG A 22 -0.26 -19.92 40.37
C ARG A 22 -0.04 -19.85 38.87
N ASN A 23 -0.71 -18.91 38.21
CA ASN A 23 -0.55 -18.69 36.77
C ASN A 23 -0.03 -17.28 36.55
N PHE A 24 1.10 -17.17 35.86
CA PHE A 24 1.75 -15.90 35.49
C PHE A 24 2.02 -15.93 33.98
N THR A 25 1.16 -15.26 33.26
CA THR A 25 1.16 -15.19 31.80
C THR A 25 1.00 -13.73 31.39
N ASN A 26 1.70 -13.32 30.34
CA ASN A 26 1.69 -11.94 29.80
C ASN A 26 2.17 -10.87 30.80
N ASN A 27 3.13 -11.17 31.65
CA ASN A 27 3.65 -10.20 32.59
C ASN A 27 4.99 -9.63 32.14
N ILE A 28 5.25 -8.37 32.52
CA ILE A 28 6.57 -7.75 32.43
C ILE A 28 7.14 -7.67 33.86
N PHE A 29 8.20 -8.41 34.14
CA PHE A 29 8.91 -8.40 35.40
C PHE A 29 10.22 -7.61 35.26
N SER A 30 10.14 -6.31 35.51
CA SER A 30 11.27 -5.39 35.33
C SER A 30 11.91 -5.01 36.67
N ASN A 31 13.23 -5.24 36.84
CA ASN A 31 13.99 -4.82 37.98
C ASN A 31 15.21 -4.00 37.59
N LEU A 32 15.10 -2.68 37.78
CA LEU A 32 16.11 -1.68 37.45
C LEU A 32 17.01 -1.32 38.64
N ARG A 33 16.96 -2.10 39.72
CA ARG A 33 17.71 -1.82 40.93
C ARG A 33 19.15 -2.32 40.80
N ALA A 34 20.10 -1.42 40.94
CA ALA A 34 21.51 -1.75 41.03
C ALA A 34 21.90 -2.10 42.49
N ASN A 35 22.73 -3.12 42.67
CA ASN A 35 23.35 -3.45 43.97
C ASN A 35 24.85 -3.65 43.76
N THR A 36 25.66 -2.82 44.46
CA THR A 36 27.15 -2.90 44.40
C THR A 36 27.72 -3.78 45.52
N GLY A 37 26.87 -4.32 46.43
CA GLY A 37 27.23 -5.25 47.50
C GLY A 37 27.03 -6.71 47.10
N ALA A 38 26.90 -7.59 48.08
CA ALA A 38 26.72 -9.03 47.92
C ALA A 38 25.30 -9.44 47.50
N GLY A 39 24.30 -8.55 47.68
CA GLY A 39 22.92 -8.83 47.29
C GLY A 39 22.71 -8.83 45.77
N LYS A 40 21.71 -9.54 45.32
CA LYS A 40 21.33 -9.63 43.90
C LYS A 40 19.99 -8.98 43.61
N SER A 41 19.82 -8.50 42.38
CA SER A 41 18.54 -7.98 41.87
C SER A 41 18.04 -8.90 40.75
N TYR A 42 16.88 -9.55 40.99
CA TYR A 42 16.29 -10.53 40.08
C TYR A 42 15.03 -9.95 39.39
N ALA A 43 14.76 -10.34 38.18
CA ALA A 43 13.42 -10.16 37.59
C ALA A 43 12.43 -11.11 38.27
N VAL A 44 12.81 -12.35 38.45
CA VAL A 44 11.93 -13.39 38.98
C VAL A 44 12.63 -14.24 40.04
N SER A 45 11.90 -14.60 41.12
CA SER A 45 12.36 -15.55 42.11
C SER A 45 11.24 -16.53 42.44
N VAL A 46 11.44 -17.81 42.20
CA VAL A 46 10.43 -18.84 42.39
C VAL A 46 10.96 -19.94 43.29
N ALA A 47 10.16 -20.29 44.30
CA ALA A 47 10.40 -21.45 45.14
C ALA A 47 9.96 -22.74 44.42
N GLY A 48 10.79 -23.76 44.56
CA GLY A 48 10.54 -25.11 44.01
C GLY A 48 11.74 -25.99 44.27
N THR A 49 11.62 -27.26 44.10
CA THR A 49 12.70 -28.23 44.34
C THR A 49 13.07 -29.01 43.07
N ALA A 50 12.25 -28.96 42.03
CA ALA A 50 12.44 -29.62 40.75
C ALA A 50 11.75 -28.83 39.62
N ALA A 51 12.08 -29.12 38.38
CA ALA A 51 11.39 -28.60 37.22
C ALA A 51 9.88 -28.94 37.26
N ASN A 52 9.08 -28.06 36.68
CA ASN A 52 7.61 -28.08 36.72
C ASN A 52 7.03 -28.11 38.16
N PRO A 53 7.31 -27.08 38.97
CA PRO A 53 6.78 -27.01 40.34
C PRO A 53 5.25 -27.17 40.36
N ALA A 54 4.73 -27.97 41.26
CA ALA A 54 3.29 -28.22 41.33
C ALA A 54 2.46 -26.95 41.44
N GLY A 55 1.42 -26.83 40.64
CA GLY A 55 0.51 -25.69 40.60
C GLY A 55 1.10 -24.41 40.03
N LEU A 56 2.33 -24.40 39.52
CA LEU A 56 2.94 -23.25 38.85
C LEU A 56 2.76 -23.35 37.33
N THR A 57 2.34 -22.24 36.71
CA THR A 57 2.36 -22.04 35.27
C THR A 57 3.06 -20.71 34.99
N LEU A 58 4.10 -20.74 34.16
CA LEU A 58 4.83 -19.58 33.67
C LEU A 58 4.93 -19.68 32.14
N ASN A 59 4.49 -18.65 31.42
CA ASN A 59 4.70 -18.56 29.99
C ASN A 59 4.37 -17.16 29.48
N ASN A 60 4.92 -16.76 28.33
CA ASN A 60 4.69 -15.46 27.71
C ASN A 60 4.95 -14.31 28.71
N ASN A 61 6.11 -14.27 29.35
CA ASN A 61 6.53 -13.20 30.25
C ASN A 61 7.79 -12.52 29.70
N ASP A 62 7.99 -11.25 30.01
CA ASP A 62 9.25 -10.55 29.83
C ASP A 62 9.98 -10.45 31.17
N TYR A 63 11.25 -10.84 31.19
CA TYR A 63 12.11 -10.79 32.38
C TYR A 63 13.25 -9.79 32.18
N TYR A 64 13.01 -8.53 32.49
CA TYR A 64 13.98 -7.47 32.30
C TYR A 64 14.75 -7.10 33.56
N VAL A 65 16.07 -7.12 33.50
CA VAL A 65 16.96 -6.65 34.56
C VAL A 65 18.03 -5.72 33.99
N SER A 66 18.31 -4.65 34.71
CA SER A 66 19.34 -3.68 34.31
C SER A 66 20.07 -3.16 35.52
N GLY A 67 21.40 -3.00 35.40
CA GLY A 67 22.26 -2.47 36.44
C GLY A 67 23.24 -3.49 37.05
N THR A 68 24.06 -3.02 37.96
CA THR A 68 25.11 -3.85 38.63
C THR A 68 24.45 -4.83 39.63
N GLY A 69 24.93 -6.04 39.70
CA GLY A 69 24.49 -7.08 40.62
C GLY A 69 23.15 -7.72 40.24
N THR A 70 22.72 -7.54 38.95
CA THR A 70 21.49 -8.16 38.41
C THR A 70 21.74 -9.60 37.97
N VAL A 71 20.71 -10.43 38.13
CA VAL A 71 20.63 -11.80 37.64
C VAL A 71 19.21 -12.02 37.14
N LEU A 72 19.01 -12.73 36.03
CA LEU A 72 17.67 -12.95 35.47
C LEU A 72 16.69 -13.49 36.50
N GLY A 73 17.03 -14.61 37.11
CA GLY A 73 16.12 -15.26 38.05
C GLY A 73 16.82 -16.03 39.15
N ARG A 74 16.00 -16.43 40.14
CA ARG A 74 16.40 -17.33 41.24
C ARG A 74 15.41 -18.47 41.36
N PHE A 75 15.88 -19.70 41.22
CA PHE A 75 15.06 -20.88 41.36
C PHE A 75 15.70 -21.89 42.34
N ASN A 76 14.91 -22.41 43.24
CA ASN A 76 15.40 -23.34 44.27
C ASN A 76 16.67 -22.81 44.99
N SER A 77 16.64 -21.55 45.38
CA SER A 77 17.76 -20.83 46.02
C SER A 77 19.04 -20.69 45.19
N ALA A 78 19.05 -21.10 43.94
CA ALA A 78 20.16 -20.95 43.00
C ALA A 78 19.93 -19.79 42.02
N ASP A 79 21.00 -19.06 41.69
CA ASP A 79 20.99 -18.03 40.66
C ASP A 79 20.89 -18.66 39.27
N VAL A 80 20.05 -18.08 38.40
CA VAL A 80 19.88 -18.48 37.00
C VAL A 80 20.05 -17.25 36.11
N ALA A 81 21.14 -17.26 35.32
CA ALA A 81 21.60 -16.05 34.66
C ALA A 81 21.00 -15.83 33.24
N THR A 82 20.53 -16.88 32.56
CA THR A 82 20.05 -16.81 31.19
C THR A 82 18.64 -17.41 31.06
N LEU A 83 17.90 -16.99 30.03
CA LEU A 83 16.54 -17.51 29.76
C LEU A 83 16.56 -19.02 29.51
N SER A 84 17.49 -19.51 28.70
CA SER A 84 17.60 -20.94 28.41
C SER A 84 17.88 -21.78 29.67
N ALA A 85 18.76 -21.28 30.57
CA ALA A 85 19.00 -21.93 31.86
C ALA A 85 17.76 -21.86 32.77
N TRP A 86 17.00 -20.74 32.73
CA TRP A 86 15.76 -20.56 33.44
C TRP A 86 14.69 -21.56 32.98
N GLN A 87 14.46 -21.62 31.67
CA GLN A 87 13.52 -22.57 31.05
C GLN A 87 13.85 -24.00 31.41
N THR A 88 15.14 -24.37 31.41
CA THR A 88 15.60 -25.69 31.81
C THR A 88 15.34 -25.92 33.30
N ALA A 89 15.66 -24.97 34.16
CA ALA A 89 15.55 -25.11 35.61
C ALA A 89 14.09 -25.23 36.09
N VAL A 90 13.19 -24.35 35.55
CA VAL A 90 11.78 -24.35 35.90
C VAL A 90 10.94 -25.36 35.10
N GLY A 91 11.41 -25.81 33.93
CA GLY A 91 10.70 -26.69 33.00
C GLY A 91 9.51 -26.00 32.27
N GLN A 92 9.47 -24.68 32.23
CA GLN A 92 8.38 -23.87 31.70
C GLN A 92 8.95 -22.63 30.99
N ASP A 93 8.11 -21.65 30.63
CA ASP A 93 8.49 -20.37 30.04
C ASP A 93 9.02 -20.44 28.60
N ALA A 94 8.52 -21.40 27.82
CA ALA A 94 9.01 -21.61 26.44
C ALA A 94 8.86 -20.38 25.54
N ASN A 95 7.81 -19.56 25.76
CA ASN A 95 7.50 -18.37 24.96
C ASN A 95 7.81 -17.06 25.69
N SER A 96 8.56 -17.11 26.79
CA SER A 96 8.99 -15.91 27.51
C SER A 96 10.26 -15.31 26.89
N ILE A 97 10.50 -14.03 27.13
CA ILE A 97 11.60 -13.25 26.53
C ILE A 97 12.44 -12.53 27.60
N ILE A 98 13.56 -11.97 27.18
CA ILE A 98 14.38 -11.03 27.93
C ILE A 98 14.63 -9.82 27.06
N THR A 99 13.86 -8.76 27.27
CA THR A 99 14.01 -7.51 26.49
C THR A 99 13.84 -6.29 27.38
N ASN A 100 14.27 -5.12 26.88
CA ASN A 100 13.84 -3.87 27.46
C ASN A 100 12.44 -3.55 26.95
N PRO A 101 11.41 -3.47 27.82
CA PRO A 101 10.05 -3.21 27.38
C PRO A 101 9.82 -1.78 26.84
N LEU A 102 10.84 -0.91 26.90
CA LEU A 102 10.78 0.48 26.47
C LEU A 102 9.66 1.29 27.17
N PHE A 103 9.55 1.17 28.47
CA PHE A 103 8.65 2.06 29.23
C PHE A 103 9.01 3.53 29.03
N VAL A 104 7.99 4.40 28.96
CA VAL A 104 8.14 5.84 28.70
C VAL A 104 9.03 6.52 29.75
N ASP A 105 8.74 6.34 31.04
CA ASP A 105 9.61 6.82 32.13
C ASP A 105 9.48 5.94 33.39
N PRO A 106 10.15 4.79 33.47
CA PRO A 106 10.04 3.86 34.60
C PRO A 106 10.79 4.36 35.85
N THR A 107 11.51 5.47 35.76
CA THR A 107 12.38 5.99 36.85
C THR A 107 11.88 7.29 37.46
N ALA A 108 10.85 7.90 36.92
CA ALA A 108 10.23 9.10 37.45
C ALA A 108 9.77 8.91 38.90
N ALA A 109 9.54 10.02 39.62
CA ALA A 109 8.98 10.01 40.97
C ALA A 109 7.57 9.39 41.00
N THR A 110 6.80 9.60 39.93
CA THR A 110 5.61 8.83 39.54
C THR A 110 5.95 8.12 38.26
N PRO A 111 6.26 6.81 38.31
CA PRO A 111 6.68 6.07 37.08
C PRO A 111 5.58 6.05 36.05
N ASP A 112 5.97 6.34 34.81
CA ASP A 112 5.16 6.10 33.62
C ASP A 112 5.56 4.76 33.00
N LEU A 113 4.65 3.78 33.08
CA LEU A 113 4.87 2.42 32.61
C LEU A 113 4.13 2.13 31.30
N HIS A 114 3.59 3.17 30.63
CA HIS A 114 3.17 3.02 29.24
C HIS A 114 4.34 2.64 28.38
N VAL A 115 4.07 1.93 27.31
CA VAL A 115 5.10 1.37 26.43
C VAL A 115 5.28 2.30 25.23
N ALA A 116 6.54 2.56 24.87
CA ALA A 116 6.85 3.38 23.70
C ALA A 116 6.75 2.59 22.40
N SER A 117 6.58 3.30 21.28
CA SER A 117 6.66 2.73 19.93
C SER A 117 7.97 1.97 19.71
N GLY A 118 7.90 0.90 18.89
CA GLY A 118 9.05 0.04 18.63
C GLY A 118 9.38 -0.94 19.77
N THR A 119 8.48 -1.10 20.73
CA THR A 119 8.68 -2.02 21.83
C THR A 119 8.76 -3.48 21.37
N PRO A 120 9.71 -4.28 21.87
CA PRO A 120 9.80 -5.69 21.52
C PRO A 120 8.75 -6.58 22.20
N ILE A 121 7.85 -6.03 23.02
CA ILE A 121 6.77 -6.78 23.69
C ILE A 121 5.47 -6.77 22.89
N GLU A 122 5.40 -6.02 21.81
CA GLU A 122 4.27 -5.95 20.88
C GLU A 122 4.00 -7.33 20.26
N GLY A 123 2.75 -7.78 20.34
CA GLY A 123 2.27 -8.94 19.61
C GLY A 123 2.79 -10.29 20.05
N ILE A 124 3.50 -10.40 21.18
CA ILE A 124 4.07 -11.66 21.67
C ILE A 124 3.34 -12.22 22.89
N GLY A 125 2.28 -11.57 23.31
CA GLY A 125 1.35 -12.06 24.32
C GLY A 125 0.46 -13.18 23.80
N VAL A 126 -0.35 -13.73 24.72
CA VAL A 126 -1.40 -14.70 24.41
C VAL A 126 -2.75 -14.14 24.86
N ASP A 127 -3.80 -14.39 24.09
CA ASP A 127 -5.15 -13.96 24.48
C ASP A 127 -5.58 -14.59 25.82
N ILE A 128 -6.04 -13.75 26.73
CA ILE A 128 -6.64 -14.15 28.02
C ILE A 128 -8.09 -13.63 27.98
N PRO A 129 -9.08 -14.44 27.58
CA PRO A 129 -10.44 -13.97 27.30
C PRO A 129 -11.15 -13.27 28.45
N THR A 130 -10.66 -13.42 29.69
CA THR A 130 -11.21 -12.76 30.88
C THR A 130 -10.62 -11.38 31.14
N ILE A 131 -9.56 -10.99 30.41
CA ILE A 131 -8.91 -9.67 30.52
C ILE A 131 -9.19 -8.93 29.22
N THR A 132 -10.30 -8.21 29.20
CA THR A 132 -10.81 -7.54 27.99
C THR A 132 -10.23 -6.16 27.76
N ASN A 133 -9.79 -5.50 28.84
CA ASN A 133 -9.25 -4.14 28.79
C ASN A 133 -7.84 -4.10 29.37
N ASP A 134 -7.09 -3.11 28.96
CA ASP A 134 -5.79 -2.79 29.52
C ASP A 134 -5.91 -1.88 30.79
N TYR A 135 -4.78 -1.32 31.23
CA TYR A 135 -4.72 -0.45 32.40
C TYR A 135 -5.50 0.87 32.20
N ASP A 136 -5.53 1.41 30.99
CA ASP A 136 -6.18 2.67 30.63
C ASP A 136 -7.64 2.50 30.23
N GLY A 137 -8.12 1.27 30.15
CA GLY A 137 -9.48 0.91 29.76
C GLY A 137 -9.65 0.70 28.26
N GLU A 138 -8.59 0.67 27.49
CA GLU A 138 -8.62 0.32 26.07
C GLU A 138 -8.95 -1.16 25.87
N VAL A 139 -9.67 -1.46 24.79
CA VAL A 139 -10.08 -2.84 24.51
C VAL A 139 -8.92 -3.61 23.86
N ARG A 140 -8.35 -4.58 24.59
CA ARG A 140 -7.21 -5.38 24.12
C ARG A 140 -7.46 -6.10 22.80
N ALA A 141 -8.68 -6.56 22.55
CA ALA A 141 -9.03 -7.19 21.28
C ALA A 141 -9.00 -6.25 20.05
N SER A 142 -8.93 -4.93 20.27
CA SER A 142 -8.76 -3.93 19.21
C SER A 142 -7.29 -3.66 18.90
N ASN A 143 -6.39 -4.06 19.80
CA ASN A 143 -4.94 -3.91 19.70
C ASN A 143 -4.35 -5.32 19.52
N THR A 144 -4.34 -5.82 18.28
CA THR A 144 -3.89 -7.17 17.96
C THR A 144 -2.72 -7.15 16.97
N PRO A 145 -1.74 -8.05 17.12
CA PRO A 145 -1.67 -9.19 18.08
C PRO A 145 -1.53 -8.72 19.54
N VAL A 146 -1.80 -9.62 20.52
CA VAL A 146 -1.83 -9.30 21.96
C VAL A 146 -0.43 -9.01 22.51
N ASP A 147 -0.32 -7.94 23.29
CA ASP A 147 0.94 -7.50 23.91
C ASP A 147 1.17 -8.13 25.28
N LEU A 148 2.44 -8.14 25.71
CA LEU A 148 2.77 -8.38 27.12
C LEU A 148 2.51 -7.16 27.97
N GLY A 149 2.18 -7.38 29.25
CA GLY A 149 2.05 -6.30 30.22
C GLY A 149 0.63 -5.80 30.41
N ALA A 150 0.53 -4.70 31.17
CA ALA A 150 -0.74 -4.08 31.57
C ALA A 150 -1.22 -3.04 30.55
N ASP A 151 -0.32 -2.46 29.79
CA ASP A 151 -0.59 -1.54 28.69
C ASP A 151 -0.71 -2.34 27.37
N ALA A 152 -1.66 -1.98 26.52
CA ALA A 152 -1.87 -2.59 25.23
C ALA A 152 -2.07 -1.48 24.19
N GLY A 153 -1.43 -1.63 23.03
CA GLY A 153 -1.51 -0.63 21.99
C GLY A 153 -1.17 -1.25 20.63
N ASN A 154 -1.06 -0.41 19.66
CA ASN A 154 -0.47 -0.75 18.37
C ASN A 154 0.87 -0.01 18.29
N PHE A 155 1.87 -0.58 18.95
CA PHE A 155 3.19 0.03 19.12
C PHE A 155 4.12 -0.21 17.95
N MET A 156 3.75 -1.10 17.00
CA MET A 156 4.48 -1.25 15.75
C MET A 156 4.15 -0.10 14.82
N SER A 157 5.15 0.67 14.45
CA SER A 157 5.07 1.62 13.36
C SER A 157 5.39 0.91 12.06
N TYR A 158 4.64 1.21 11.00
CA TYR A 158 4.94 0.72 9.65
C TYR A 158 5.20 1.90 8.73
N PRO A 159 6.12 1.79 7.77
CA PRO A 159 6.41 2.85 6.84
C PRO A 159 5.17 3.41 6.14
N ALA A 160 4.92 4.70 6.32
CA ALA A 160 3.88 5.42 5.62
C ALA A 160 4.38 5.78 4.22
N ILE A 161 3.80 5.13 3.19
CA ILE A 161 4.20 5.27 1.78
C ILE A 161 3.20 6.17 1.06
N SER A 162 3.60 7.37 0.68
CA SER A 162 2.82 8.33 -0.10
C SER A 162 3.38 8.48 -1.51
N LEU A 163 2.54 8.26 -2.52
CA LEU A 163 2.91 8.40 -3.92
C LEU A 163 1.71 8.83 -4.76
N SER A 164 1.99 9.44 -5.93
CA SER A 164 0.97 9.68 -6.94
C SER A 164 1.01 8.54 -7.96
N PRO A 165 -0.07 7.75 -8.10
CA PRO A 165 -0.11 6.65 -9.06
C PRO A 165 0.16 7.13 -10.49
N LEU A 166 0.90 6.33 -11.25
CA LEU A 166 1.17 6.62 -12.65
C LEU A 166 -0.12 6.47 -13.48
N VAL A 167 -0.37 7.46 -14.33
CA VAL A 167 -1.49 7.42 -15.27
C VAL A 167 -1.12 6.68 -16.55
N ASN A 168 -2.12 6.28 -17.35
CA ASN A 168 -1.94 5.69 -18.66
C ASN A 168 -1.02 6.52 -19.56
N THR A 169 -0.27 5.87 -20.43
CA THR A 169 0.76 6.52 -21.25
C THR A 169 0.95 5.76 -22.57
N CYS A 170 1.53 6.41 -23.57
CA CYS A 170 1.98 5.77 -24.81
C CYS A 170 3.49 5.52 -24.81
N THR A 171 4.16 5.92 -23.73
CA THR A 171 5.59 5.72 -23.58
C THR A 171 5.88 4.25 -23.28
N THR A 172 6.71 3.63 -24.11
CA THR A 172 7.15 2.23 -23.97
C THR A 172 8.51 2.11 -23.28
N THR A 173 9.14 3.22 -22.96
CA THR A 173 10.38 3.27 -22.16
C THR A 173 10.08 3.21 -20.67
N ALA A 174 11.10 2.90 -19.88
CA ALA A 174 10.99 2.89 -18.42
C ALA A 174 10.47 4.25 -17.89
N ARG A 175 9.66 4.17 -16.86
CA ARG A 175 9.04 5.34 -16.19
C ARG A 175 9.61 5.53 -14.80
N THR A 176 9.60 6.77 -14.36
CA THR A 176 10.05 7.16 -13.03
C THR A 176 8.85 7.37 -12.12
N LEU A 177 8.90 6.76 -10.93
CA LEU A 177 7.97 7.02 -9.82
C LEU A 177 8.78 7.54 -8.64
N VAL A 178 8.29 8.59 -7.97
CA VAL A 178 8.84 9.07 -6.71
C VAL A 178 7.81 8.85 -5.62
N ALA A 179 8.25 8.28 -4.51
CA ALA A 179 7.45 8.12 -3.29
C ALA A 179 8.10 8.87 -2.13
N THR A 180 7.30 9.46 -1.26
CA THR A 180 7.72 9.92 0.06
C THR A 180 7.38 8.82 1.06
N ILE A 181 8.40 8.34 1.79
CA ILE A 181 8.25 7.22 2.73
C ILE A 181 8.83 7.66 4.07
N THR A 182 8.00 7.62 5.10
CA THR A 182 8.36 8.09 6.44
C THR A 182 7.98 7.06 7.48
N ASP A 183 8.76 7.02 8.54
CA ASP A 183 8.44 6.26 9.74
C ASP A 183 9.01 6.96 10.98
N VAL A 184 8.38 6.76 12.15
CA VAL A 184 8.83 7.33 13.43
C VAL A 184 10.17 6.72 13.87
N ASP A 185 10.40 5.45 13.54
CA ASP A 185 11.64 4.71 13.85
C ASP A 185 12.73 4.96 12.79
N GLY A 186 12.41 5.81 11.81
CA GLY A 186 13.28 6.21 10.72
C GLY A 186 13.34 5.21 9.57
N MET A 187 13.88 5.68 8.45
CA MET A 187 13.97 4.90 7.22
C MET A 187 15.42 4.50 6.90
N PRO A 188 15.67 3.26 6.44
CA PRO A 188 16.97 2.86 5.92
C PRO A 188 17.40 3.76 4.74
N THR A 189 18.68 4.18 4.74
CA THR A 189 19.21 5.10 3.72
C THR A 189 20.11 4.42 2.69
N SER A 190 20.42 3.13 2.88
CA SER A 190 21.31 2.37 2.00
C SER A 190 21.15 0.85 2.14
N GLY A 191 21.71 0.11 1.21
CA GLY A 191 21.79 -1.35 1.26
C GLY A 191 20.51 -2.08 0.89
N ALA A 192 20.38 -3.33 1.33
CA ALA A 192 19.25 -4.20 1.00
C ALA A 192 17.94 -3.76 1.66
N ALA A 193 18.01 -2.94 2.70
CA ALA A 193 16.85 -2.42 3.43
C ALA A 193 16.13 -1.26 2.71
N LEU A 194 16.69 -0.72 1.62
CA LEU A 194 16.03 0.31 0.83
C LEU A 194 14.67 -0.15 0.32
N PRO A 195 13.70 0.77 0.17
CA PRO A 195 12.40 0.46 -0.40
C PRO A 195 12.50 -0.23 -1.77
N VAL A 196 11.58 -1.15 -2.04
CA VAL A 196 11.53 -1.93 -3.28
C VAL A 196 10.18 -1.74 -3.95
N LEU A 197 10.19 -1.47 -5.24
CA LEU A 197 8.99 -1.50 -6.09
C LEU A 197 8.93 -2.84 -6.81
N TYR A 198 7.79 -3.50 -6.71
CA TYR A 198 7.46 -4.74 -7.42
C TYR A 198 6.49 -4.43 -8.54
N TRP A 199 6.81 -4.87 -9.76
CA TRP A 199 5.98 -4.60 -10.94
C TRP A 199 5.91 -5.80 -11.87
N LYS A 200 4.84 -5.87 -12.66
CA LYS A 200 4.61 -6.93 -13.66
C LYS A 200 3.81 -6.42 -14.84
N ILE A 201 3.87 -7.14 -15.97
CA ILE A 201 3.05 -6.93 -17.16
C ILE A 201 1.94 -7.99 -17.14
N GLY A 202 0.68 -7.56 -17.20
CA GLY A 202 -0.48 -8.44 -17.23
C GLY A 202 -0.49 -9.45 -16.08
N SER A 203 -0.60 -10.73 -16.40
CA SER A 203 -0.57 -11.86 -15.46
C SER A 203 0.83 -12.39 -15.15
N GLY A 204 1.89 -11.76 -15.64
CA GLY A 204 3.27 -12.18 -15.43
C GLY A 204 3.72 -12.15 -13.97
N ALA A 205 4.92 -12.68 -13.71
CA ALA A 205 5.55 -12.62 -12.40
C ALA A 205 6.01 -11.18 -12.06
N TYR A 206 6.07 -10.86 -10.76
CA TYR A 206 6.62 -9.59 -10.31
C TYR A 206 8.14 -9.56 -10.48
N SER A 207 8.64 -8.44 -11.00
CA SER A 207 10.05 -8.05 -11.02
C SER A 207 10.27 -6.97 -9.95
N ALA A 208 11.43 -6.96 -9.33
CA ALA A 208 11.76 -6.03 -8.25
C ALA A 208 12.71 -4.92 -8.74
N VAL A 209 12.52 -3.71 -8.23
CA VAL A 209 13.41 -2.56 -8.45
C VAL A 209 13.67 -1.88 -7.11
N THR A 210 14.94 -1.88 -6.67
CA THR A 210 15.35 -1.17 -5.46
C THR A 210 15.35 0.34 -5.70
N ALA A 211 14.91 1.10 -4.73
CA ALA A 211 14.87 2.56 -4.79
C ALA A 211 16.26 3.20 -4.87
N THR A 212 16.33 4.37 -5.50
CA THR A 212 17.41 5.34 -5.29
C THR A 212 16.92 6.38 -4.31
N SER A 213 17.60 6.55 -3.17
CA SER A 213 17.27 7.62 -2.22
C SER A 213 17.64 8.99 -2.80
N LEU A 214 16.69 9.91 -2.76
CA LEU A 214 16.90 11.32 -3.17
C LEU A 214 17.15 12.23 -1.97
N GLY A 215 17.15 11.66 -0.74
CA GLY A 215 17.18 12.44 0.50
C GLY A 215 15.79 12.93 0.91
N SER A 216 15.68 13.48 2.12
CA SER A 216 14.40 14.03 2.65
C SER A 216 13.23 13.05 2.53
N ASN A 217 13.48 11.75 2.80
CA ASN A 217 12.49 10.67 2.73
C ASN A 217 11.88 10.44 1.33
N GLN A 218 12.53 10.93 0.28
CA GLN A 218 12.11 10.69 -1.09
C GLN A 218 12.91 9.55 -1.72
N TYR A 219 12.19 8.66 -2.41
CA TYR A 219 12.71 7.44 -3.02
C TYR A 219 12.22 7.35 -4.46
N GLN A 220 13.16 7.16 -5.39
CA GLN A 220 12.90 7.06 -6.82
C GLN A 220 13.00 5.62 -7.30
N PHE A 221 12.04 5.22 -8.13
CA PHE A 221 12.01 3.92 -8.81
C PHE A 221 11.94 4.14 -10.33
N VAL A 222 12.70 3.37 -11.10
CA VAL A 222 12.67 3.40 -12.57
C VAL A 222 12.32 2.00 -13.06
N PHE A 223 11.13 1.83 -13.68
CA PHE A 223 10.59 0.52 -14.04
C PHE A 223 9.68 0.59 -15.28
N GLY A 224 9.16 -0.53 -15.73
CA GLY A 224 8.20 -0.60 -16.85
C GLY A 224 8.84 -0.53 -18.23
N SER A 225 10.08 -1.03 -18.39
CA SER A 225 10.69 -1.24 -19.71
C SER A 225 10.20 -2.54 -20.38
N GLY A 226 10.30 -2.62 -21.69
CA GLY A 226 9.94 -3.82 -22.45
C GLY A 226 8.43 -4.00 -22.64
N VAL A 227 7.65 -2.96 -22.42
CA VAL A 227 6.20 -2.92 -22.64
C VAL A 227 5.84 -2.56 -24.06
N THR A 228 4.65 -2.98 -24.49
CA THR A 228 4.06 -2.69 -25.80
C THR A 228 2.66 -2.09 -25.63
N PRO A 229 2.14 -1.38 -26.66
CA PRO A 229 0.77 -0.87 -26.62
C PRO A 229 -0.26 -1.98 -26.34
N GLY A 230 -1.13 -1.72 -25.38
CA GLY A 230 -2.12 -2.67 -24.86
C GLY A 230 -1.70 -3.34 -23.55
N ASP A 231 -0.43 -3.31 -23.17
CA ASP A 231 0.03 -3.87 -21.91
C ASP A 231 -0.51 -3.09 -20.72
N VAL A 232 -0.89 -3.82 -19.67
CA VAL A 232 -1.21 -3.29 -18.36
C VAL A 232 -0.04 -3.58 -17.43
N VAL A 233 0.55 -2.53 -16.87
CA VAL A 233 1.60 -2.63 -15.86
C VAL A 233 0.98 -2.47 -14.49
N SER A 234 1.12 -3.49 -13.64
CA SER A 234 0.68 -3.46 -12.25
C SER A 234 1.89 -3.35 -11.32
N TYR A 235 1.79 -2.55 -10.24
CA TYR A 235 2.93 -2.35 -9.33
C TYR A 235 2.48 -2.01 -7.90
N TYR A 236 3.34 -2.27 -6.94
CA TYR A 236 3.24 -1.83 -5.56
C TYR A 236 4.63 -1.54 -4.98
N VAL A 237 4.69 -0.77 -3.91
CA VAL A 237 5.93 -0.46 -3.18
C VAL A 237 5.91 -1.17 -1.84
N ALA A 238 7.02 -1.80 -1.47
CA ALA A 238 7.29 -2.31 -0.13
C ALA A 238 8.43 -1.50 0.49
N ALA A 239 8.29 -1.17 1.76
CA ALA A 239 9.33 -0.45 2.52
C ALA A 239 9.43 -1.03 3.93
N GLN A 240 10.60 -0.97 4.52
CA GLN A 240 10.84 -1.28 5.94
C GLN A 240 11.37 -0.06 6.67
N ASP A 241 11.12 0.00 7.97
CA ASP A 241 11.77 0.94 8.88
C ASP A 241 13.14 0.42 9.37
N ASN A 242 13.76 1.13 10.31
CA ASN A 242 15.02 0.70 10.92
C ASN A 242 14.87 -0.44 11.96
N LEU A 243 13.62 -0.84 12.28
CA LEU A 243 13.29 -1.96 13.16
C LEU A 243 12.80 -3.19 12.39
N ASP A 244 12.93 -3.18 11.05
CA ASP A 244 12.52 -4.25 10.15
C ASP A 244 10.98 -4.44 10.03
N ASN A 245 10.17 -3.47 10.48
CA ASN A 245 8.72 -3.50 10.23
C ASN A 245 8.45 -3.15 8.76
N VAL A 246 7.73 -4.02 8.06
CA VAL A 246 7.51 -3.88 6.62
C VAL A 246 6.07 -3.50 6.31
N GLY A 247 5.90 -2.42 5.55
CA GLY A 247 4.62 -1.98 5.00
C GLY A 247 4.61 -1.97 3.47
N THR A 248 3.42 -1.99 2.88
CA THR A 248 3.25 -1.87 1.42
C THR A 248 2.24 -0.79 1.04
N SER A 249 2.38 -0.24 -0.15
CA SER A 249 1.37 0.63 -0.76
C SER A 249 1.07 0.17 -2.19
N PRO A 250 -0.20 -0.21 -2.49
CA PRO A 250 -1.32 -0.42 -1.58
C PRO A 250 -1.03 -1.52 -0.56
N SER A 251 -1.78 -1.53 0.56
CA SER A 251 -1.57 -2.52 1.63
C SER A 251 -2.59 -3.66 1.63
N LEU A 252 -3.80 -3.44 1.08
CA LEU A 252 -4.91 -4.38 1.18
C LEU A 252 -4.58 -5.77 0.61
N GLY A 253 -4.65 -6.79 1.45
CA GLY A 253 -4.40 -8.18 1.10
C GLY A 253 -2.93 -8.57 1.01
N ALA A 254 -2.00 -7.67 1.26
CA ALA A 254 -0.59 -7.99 1.37
C ALA A 254 -0.29 -8.71 2.69
N THR A 255 0.47 -9.80 2.62
CA THR A 255 0.83 -10.63 3.79
C THR A 255 2.18 -11.29 3.62
N GLY A 256 2.72 -11.89 4.69
CA GLY A 256 3.98 -12.63 4.64
C GLY A 256 5.18 -11.71 4.41
N PHE A 257 5.24 -10.62 5.16
CA PHE A 257 6.28 -9.61 5.02
C PHE A 257 7.65 -10.14 5.42
N THR A 258 8.67 -9.72 4.68
CA THR A 258 10.08 -9.99 4.96
C THR A 258 10.89 -8.71 4.82
N ALA A 259 11.88 -8.53 5.69
CA ALA A 259 12.81 -7.41 5.64
C ALA A 259 14.10 -7.76 4.86
N SER A 260 14.80 -6.72 4.41
CA SER A 260 16.16 -6.75 3.86
C SER A 260 16.39 -7.75 2.71
N PRO A 261 15.70 -7.67 1.57
CA PRO A 261 14.90 -6.53 1.09
C PRO A 261 13.45 -6.59 1.56
N PRO A 262 12.78 -5.43 1.73
CA PRO A 262 11.37 -5.42 2.09
C PRO A 262 10.51 -6.02 0.98
N ALA A 263 9.72 -7.01 1.33
CA ALA A 263 8.85 -7.75 0.40
C ALA A 263 7.56 -8.21 1.07
N ALA A 264 6.55 -8.51 0.26
CA ALA A 264 5.35 -9.22 0.66
C ALA A 264 5.32 -10.60 0.00
N GLY A 265 5.15 -11.67 0.77
CA GLY A 265 4.99 -13.03 0.25
C GLY A 265 3.72 -13.18 -0.57
N THR A 266 2.65 -12.47 -0.17
CA THR A 266 1.43 -12.28 -0.97
C THR A 266 1.32 -10.81 -1.34
N ALA A 267 1.27 -10.51 -2.63
CA ALA A 267 1.12 -9.15 -3.14
C ALA A 267 -0.26 -8.54 -2.79
N PRO A 268 -0.40 -7.21 -2.76
CA PRO A 268 -1.69 -6.55 -2.60
C PRO A 268 -2.72 -7.04 -3.63
N THR A 269 -3.99 -7.18 -3.20
CA THR A 269 -5.09 -7.64 -4.08
C THR A 269 -5.48 -6.62 -5.15
N ALA A 270 -5.21 -5.33 -4.91
CA ALA A 270 -5.47 -4.23 -5.83
C ALA A 270 -4.21 -3.36 -5.99
N PRO A 271 -3.16 -3.85 -6.67
CA PRO A 271 -1.96 -3.06 -6.93
C PRO A 271 -2.30 -1.84 -7.80
N TYR A 272 -1.49 -0.79 -7.74
CA TYR A 272 -1.57 0.30 -8.71
C TYR A 272 -1.36 -0.24 -10.12
N SER A 273 -1.98 0.40 -11.11
CA SER A 273 -1.80 0.00 -12.51
C SER A 273 -1.90 1.17 -13.48
N TYR A 274 -1.25 1.02 -14.61
CA TYR A 274 -1.42 1.90 -15.77
C TYR A 274 -1.36 1.06 -17.05
N THR A 275 -1.99 1.57 -18.12
CA THR A 275 -2.03 0.93 -19.42
C THR A 275 -1.12 1.67 -20.41
N ILE A 276 -0.42 0.92 -21.23
CA ILE A 276 0.30 1.46 -22.40
C ILE A 276 -0.72 1.63 -23.52
N LEU A 277 -1.07 2.88 -23.82
CA LEU A 277 -2.06 3.20 -24.83
C LEU A 277 -1.48 3.05 -26.23
N GLN A 278 -2.34 2.82 -27.21
CA GLN A 278 -1.99 2.88 -28.63
C GLN A 278 -1.67 4.32 -29.04
N THR A 279 -0.89 4.47 -30.07
CA THR A 279 -0.66 5.77 -30.68
C THR A 279 -1.32 5.79 -32.08
N LEU A 280 -2.32 6.65 -32.23
CA LEU A 280 -3.05 6.81 -33.49
C LEU A 280 -2.36 7.84 -34.37
N SER A 281 -2.27 7.51 -35.68
CA SER A 281 -1.83 8.43 -36.73
C SER A 281 -2.24 7.91 -38.10
N GLY A 282 -2.51 8.80 -39.07
CA GLY A 282 -2.88 8.44 -40.40
C GLY A 282 -4.38 8.22 -40.60
N ILE A 283 -4.75 7.49 -41.64
CA ILE A 283 -6.14 7.30 -42.07
C ILE A 283 -6.67 5.97 -41.56
N TYR A 284 -7.82 6.03 -40.87
CA TYR A 284 -8.57 4.87 -40.44
C TYR A 284 -9.92 4.86 -41.15
N THR A 285 -10.24 3.74 -41.77
CA THR A 285 -11.54 3.55 -42.41
C THR A 285 -12.61 3.22 -41.40
N VAL A 286 -13.79 3.81 -41.58
CA VAL A 286 -14.96 3.62 -40.73
C VAL A 286 -16.12 3.08 -41.55
N GLY A 287 -16.73 2.02 -41.09
CA GLY A 287 -17.86 1.36 -41.79
C GLY A 287 -17.80 -0.14 -41.61
N THR A 288 -18.76 -0.84 -42.17
CA THR A 288 -18.94 -2.31 -42.02
C THR A 288 -17.71 -3.15 -42.42
N THR A 289 -16.89 -2.64 -43.35
CA THR A 289 -15.65 -3.26 -43.76
C THR A 289 -14.40 -2.48 -43.34
N GLY A 290 -14.56 -1.44 -42.59
CA GLY A 290 -13.49 -0.55 -42.14
C GLY A 290 -12.68 -1.06 -40.95
N THR A 291 -11.64 -0.33 -40.63
CA THR A 291 -10.84 -0.54 -39.41
C THR A 291 -11.73 -0.46 -38.16
N TYR A 292 -12.66 0.49 -38.14
CA TYR A 292 -13.70 0.61 -37.14
C TYR A 292 -15.06 0.36 -37.79
N THR A 293 -15.87 -0.47 -37.16
CA THR A 293 -17.19 -0.82 -37.71
C THR A 293 -18.23 0.29 -37.57
N THR A 294 -17.99 1.27 -36.69
CA THR A 294 -18.87 2.41 -36.43
C THR A 294 -18.05 3.67 -36.16
N LEU A 295 -18.64 4.85 -36.39
CA LEU A 295 -18.00 6.12 -36.02
C LEU A 295 -17.90 6.27 -34.50
N THR A 296 -18.85 5.72 -33.76
CA THR A 296 -18.79 5.63 -32.28
C THR A 296 -17.54 4.89 -31.82
N ALA A 297 -17.19 3.74 -32.44
CA ALA A 297 -16.00 2.97 -32.11
C ALA A 297 -14.71 3.74 -32.46
N ALA A 298 -14.67 4.39 -33.62
CA ALA A 298 -13.54 5.21 -34.04
C ALA A 298 -13.28 6.38 -33.08
N VAL A 299 -14.34 7.11 -32.71
CA VAL A 299 -14.24 8.22 -31.73
C VAL A 299 -13.88 7.73 -30.34
N THR A 300 -14.37 6.56 -29.92
CA THR A 300 -13.96 5.92 -28.66
C THR A 300 -12.45 5.62 -28.67
N ALA A 301 -11.93 5.12 -29.78
CA ALA A 301 -10.49 4.90 -29.92
C ALA A 301 -9.70 6.21 -29.86
N TYR A 302 -10.17 7.29 -30.51
CA TYR A 302 -9.56 8.61 -30.41
C TYR A 302 -9.55 9.15 -28.98
N ASN A 303 -10.65 9.02 -28.26
CA ASN A 303 -10.80 9.51 -26.89
C ASN A 303 -9.87 8.81 -25.90
N ASN A 304 -9.51 7.53 -26.16
CA ASN A 304 -8.81 6.68 -25.19
C ASN A 304 -7.34 6.40 -25.56
N ASN A 305 -6.86 6.96 -26.66
CA ASN A 305 -5.51 6.70 -27.16
C ASN A 305 -4.73 8.01 -27.41
N CYS A 306 -3.43 7.86 -27.59
CA CYS A 306 -2.55 8.97 -27.89
C CYS A 306 -2.59 9.31 -29.38
N LEU A 307 -2.15 10.52 -29.72
CA LEU A 307 -1.98 10.95 -31.11
C LEU A 307 -0.49 11.14 -31.40
N GLY A 308 -0.01 10.45 -32.43
CA GLY A 308 1.37 10.58 -32.95
C GLY A 308 1.46 11.34 -34.26
N GLY A 309 0.34 11.85 -34.76
CA GLY A 309 0.21 12.59 -36.00
C GLY A 309 -1.26 12.89 -36.31
N PRO A 310 -1.56 13.48 -37.48
CA PRO A 310 -2.94 13.68 -37.93
C PRO A 310 -3.68 12.37 -38.03
N VAL A 311 -4.92 12.32 -37.54
CA VAL A 311 -5.84 11.19 -37.63
C VAL A 311 -7.00 11.57 -38.55
N THR A 312 -7.33 10.74 -39.51
CA THR A 312 -8.50 10.89 -40.36
C THR A 312 -9.39 9.67 -40.28
N PHE A 313 -10.65 9.88 -39.93
CA PHE A 313 -11.71 8.87 -40.00
C PHE A 313 -12.44 9.03 -41.36
N ALA A 314 -12.15 8.10 -42.28
CA ALA A 314 -12.73 8.05 -43.62
C ALA A 314 -13.98 7.16 -43.61
N LEU A 315 -15.15 7.76 -43.79
CA LEU A 315 -16.45 7.07 -43.75
C LEU A 315 -16.68 6.29 -45.04
N LEU A 316 -16.73 4.93 -44.98
CA LEU A 316 -16.88 4.06 -46.11
C LEU A 316 -18.35 3.79 -46.53
N ASP A 317 -19.27 3.84 -45.55
CA ASP A 317 -20.66 3.46 -45.79
C ASP A 317 -21.52 4.70 -46.09
N ALA A 318 -22.53 4.49 -46.89
CA ALA A 318 -23.51 5.57 -47.24
C ALA A 318 -24.41 5.95 -46.06
N SER A 319 -24.48 5.13 -45.02
CA SER A 319 -25.40 5.38 -43.89
C SER A 319 -24.80 4.92 -42.56
N TYR A 320 -24.87 5.80 -41.57
CA TYR A 320 -24.49 5.60 -40.17
C TYR A 320 -25.67 5.96 -39.27
N GLY A 321 -26.17 5.02 -38.49
CA GLY A 321 -27.36 5.28 -37.67
C GLY A 321 -27.61 4.21 -36.62
N ALA A 322 -28.25 3.10 -36.97
CA ALA A 322 -28.73 2.10 -36.01
C ALA A 322 -27.62 1.45 -35.16
N SER A 323 -26.39 1.38 -35.67
CA SER A 323 -25.23 0.84 -34.96
C SER A 323 -24.44 1.89 -34.19
N GLU A 324 -24.80 3.17 -34.33
CA GLU A 324 -24.14 4.28 -33.64
C GLU A 324 -24.80 4.53 -32.27
N THR A 325 -23.99 4.99 -31.32
CA THR A 325 -24.48 5.48 -30.01
C THR A 325 -24.40 7.01 -29.99
N PHE A 326 -25.56 7.66 -29.92
CA PHE A 326 -25.65 9.12 -29.90
C PHE A 326 -25.82 9.68 -28.50
N PRO A 327 -25.23 10.87 -28.20
CA PRO A 327 -24.33 11.65 -29.05
C PRO A 327 -22.98 10.96 -29.22
N ILE A 328 -22.42 10.99 -30.44
CA ILE A 328 -21.01 10.64 -30.64
C ILE A 328 -20.17 11.76 -30.04
N THR A 329 -19.55 11.51 -28.89
CA THR A 329 -18.85 12.54 -28.12
C THR A 329 -17.34 12.47 -28.33
N ILE A 330 -16.79 13.52 -28.91
CA ILE A 330 -15.35 13.74 -29.07
C ILE A 330 -14.88 14.56 -27.86
N ASN A 331 -14.12 13.95 -26.98
CA ASN A 331 -13.60 14.60 -25.79
C ASN A 331 -12.27 15.32 -26.08
N ALA A 332 -11.88 16.24 -25.18
CA ALA A 332 -10.53 16.77 -25.18
C ALA A 332 -9.51 15.62 -25.13
N ASN A 333 -8.55 15.65 -26.05
CA ASN A 333 -7.43 14.72 -26.07
C ASN A 333 -6.15 15.50 -25.80
N SER A 334 -5.43 15.17 -24.72
CA SER A 334 -4.23 15.90 -24.30
C SER A 334 -3.07 15.84 -25.28
N PHE A 335 -3.16 14.96 -26.30
CA PHE A 335 -2.17 14.82 -27.37
C PHE A 335 -2.57 15.60 -28.65
N ALA A 336 -3.77 16.17 -28.68
CA ALA A 336 -4.21 16.99 -29.81
C ALA A 336 -3.40 18.30 -29.88
N SER A 337 -3.02 18.70 -31.07
CA SER A 337 -2.23 19.88 -31.36
C SER A 337 -2.40 20.31 -32.82
N ALA A 338 -1.78 21.41 -33.22
CA ALA A 338 -1.77 21.86 -34.61
C ALA A 338 -1.20 20.81 -35.61
N THR A 339 -0.39 19.86 -35.12
CA THR A 339 0.19 18.77 -35.92
C THR A 339 -0.50 17.43 -35.69
N ASN A 340 -1.23 17.27 -34.61
CA ASN A 340 -1.95 16.07 -34.25
C ASN A 340 -3.47 16.35 -34.24
N THR A 341 -4.05 16.44 -35.41
CA THR A 341 -5.44 16.84 -35.64
C THR A 341 -6.35 15.62 -35.78
N LEU A 342 -7.66 15.79 -35.61
CA LEU A 342 -8.68 14.85 -36.00
C LEU A 342 -9.48 15.39 -37.19
N THR A 343 -9.61 14.60 -38.26
CA THR A 343 -10.53 14.88 -39.36
C THR A 343 -11.53 13.77 -39.50
N ILE A 344 -12.82 14.08 -39.61
CA ILE A 344 -13.89 13.15 -39.95
C ILE A 344 -14.44 13.55 -41.30
N GLN A 345 -14.37 12.67 -42.29
CA GLN A 345 -14.84 12.95 -43.65
C GLN A 345 -15.33 11.70 -44.38
N PRO A 346 -16.21 11.78 -45.39
CA PRO A 346 -16.52 10.66 -46.27
C PRO A 346 -15.27 10.18 -47.00
N ALA A 347 -15.16 8.89 -47.28
CA ALA A 347 -14.12 8.33 -48.14
C ALA A 347 -14.36 8.79 -49.60
N ILE A 348 -13.29 8.78 -50.39
CA ILE A 348 -13.37 9.18 -51.80
C ILE A 348 -14.49 8.43 -52.52
N GLY A 349 -15.38 9.18 -53.16
CA GLY A 349 -16.50 8.65 -53.91
C GLY A 349 -17.70 8.21 -53.09
N VAL A 350 -17.69 8.42 -51.76
CA VAL A 350 -18.78 8.09 -50.85
C VAL A 350 -19.57 9.35 -50.49
N ALA A 351 -20.91 9.25 -50.53
CA ALA A 351 -21.81 10.22 -49.88
C ALA A 351 -22.37 9.56 -48.62
N ALA A 352 -21.95 10.07 -47.46
CA ALA A 352 -22.28 9.50 -46.16
C ALA A 352 -23.38 10.28 -45.46
N THR A 353 -24.31 9.60 -44.83
CA THR A 353 -25.36 10.18 -43.98
C THR A 353 -25.24 9.63 -42.56
N LEU A 354 -25.02 10.52 -41.58
CA LEU A 354 -25.10 10.22 -40.16
C LEU A 354 -26.53 10.59 -39.68
N SER A 355 -27.33 9.59 -39.31
CA SER A 355 -28.74 9.81 -38.96
C SER A 355 -29.09 9.19 -37.61
N GLY A 356 -29.80 9.95 -36.77
CA GLY A 356 -30.29 9.52 -35.48
C GLY A 356 -31.41 10.39 -34.96
N SER A 357 -32.06 9.99 -33.86
CA SER A 357 -33.10 10.76 -33.19
C SER A 357 -32.62 11.13 -31.79
N VAL A 358 -32.09 12.36 -31.62
CA VAL A 358 -31.56 12.88 -30.35
C VAL A 358 -32.37 14.12 -29.96
N THR A 359 -33.22 13.97 -28.95
CA THR A 359 -34.12 15.03 -28.48
C THR A 359 -33.49 16.01 -27.53
N SER A 360 -32.39 15.62 -26.86
CA SER A 360 -31.64 16.49 -25.94
C SER A 360 -30.15 16.29 -26.18
N GLY A 361 -29.53 17.20 -26.91
CA GLY A 361 -28.15 17.09 -27.35
C GLY A 361 -28.00 17.12 -28.87
N ALA A 362 -26.93 16.54 -29.39
CA ALA A 362 -26.60 16.55 -30.82
C ALA A 362 -26.21 15.16 -31.31
N LEU A 363 -26.12 14.97 -32.64
CA LEU A 363 -25.56 13.75 -33.20
C LEU A 363 -24.05 13.67 -32.91
N ILE A 364 -23.34 14.78 -33.04
CA ILE A 364 -21.92 14.88 -32.69
C ILE A 364 -21.76 15.96 -31.61
N ARG A 365 -21.05 15.63 -30.55
CA ARG A 365 -20.70 16.58 -29.49
C ARG A 365 -19.17 16.72 -29.43
N LEU A 366 -18.70 17.96 -29.55
CA LEU A 366 -17.32 18.33 -29.23
C LEU A 366 -17.28 18.76 -27.77
N ASN A 367 -16.71 17.96 -26.88
CA ASN A 367 -16.65 18.17 -25.45
C ASN A 367 -15.25 18.63 -25.03
N GLY A 368 -14.95 19.91 -25.23
CA GLY A 368 -13.62 20.47 -25.03
C GLY A 368 -12.57 19.95 -26.02
N ALA A 369 -12.99 19.38 -27.14
CA ALA A 369 -12.08 18.85 -28.15
C ALA A 369 -11.58 19.99 -29.03
N ASP A 370 -10.25 20.07 -29.16
CA ASP A 370 -9.54 21.01 -30.00
C ASP A 370 -8.98 20.30 -31.26
N TYR A 371 -8.64 21.07 -32.30
CA TYR A 371 -8.02 20.60 -33.55
C TYR A 371 -8.85 19.54 -34.26
N VAL A 372 -10.17 19.65 -34.19
CA VAL A 372 -11.13 18.75 -34.86
C VAL A 372 -11.72 19.41 -36.10
N THR A 373 -11.68 18.70 -37.20
CA THR A 373 -12.33 19.09 -38.47
C THR A 373 -13.41 18.06 -38.82
N ILE A 374 -14.62 18.51 -39.08
CA ILE A 374 -15.67 17.72 -39.73
C ILE A 374 -15.78 18.24 -41.16
N ASP A 375 -15.17 17.48 -42.08
CA ASP A 375 -15.13 17.84 -43.50
C ASP A 375 -16.29 17.20 -44.24
N GLY A 376 -17.11 18.01 -44.89
CA GLY A 376 -18.24 17.55 -45.71
C GLY A 376 -17.85 17.02 -47.10
N SER A 377 -16.58 17.20 -47.49
CA SER A 377 -16.11 16.81 -48.82
C SER A 377 -15.47 15.41 -48.81
N ASN A 378 -15.78 14.59 -49.83
CA ASN A 378 -15.13 13.28 -50.03
C ASN A 378 -13.85 13.37 -50.90
N ASN A 379 -13.46 14.52 -51.36
CA ASN A 379 -12.33 14.72 -52.26
C ASN A 379 -11.43 15.94 -51.93
N GLY A 380 -11.64 16.52 -50.74
CA GLY A 380 -10.88 17.69 -50.24
C GLY A 380 -11.17 19.00 -51.00
N SER A 381 -12.32 19.08 -51.68
CA SER A 381 -12.73 20.27 -52.46
C SER A 381 -14.00 20.92 -51.85
N THR A 382 -14.91 21.39 -52.68
CA THR A 382 -16.17 22.06 -52.28
C THR A 382 -17.39 21.12 -52.39
N SER A 383 -17.20 19.84 -52.62
CA SER A 383 -18.30 18.84 -52.64
C SER A 383 -18.99 18.73 -51.27
N ARG A 384 -20.22 18.28 -51.28
CA ARG A 384 -21.07 18.18 -50.08
C ARG A 384 -21.59 16.75 -49.93
N ASP A 385 -20.74 15.88 -49.42
CA ASP A 385 -20.94 14.44 -49.38
C ASP A 385 -21.22 13.90 -47.99
N LEU A 386 -21.20 14.77 -46.94
CA LEU A 386 -21.60 14.42 -45.58
C LEU A 386 -22.90 15.09 -45.20
N THR A 387 -23.92 14.28 -44.83
CA THR A 387 -25.18 14.74 -44.32
C THR A 387 -25.32 14.37 -42.83
N LEU A 388 -25.67 15.33 -41.99
CA LEU A 388 -26.04 15.11 -40.58
C LEU A 388 -27.54 15.27 -40.45
N SER A 389 -28.29 14.21 -40.13
CA SER A 389 -29.76 14.18 -40.06
C SER A 389 -30.22 13.80 -38.66
N ASN A 390 -30.51 14.79 -37.82
CA ASN A 390 -31.20 14.55 -36.55
C ASN A 390 -32.72 14.55 -36.78
N THR A 391 -33.35 13.39 -36.66
CA THR A 391 -34.77 13.18 -36.94
C THR A 391 -35.67 13.45 -35.74
N ALA A 392 -35.15 13.92 -34.62
CA ALA A 392 -35.93 14.29 -33.46
C ALA A 392 -36.87 15.44 -33.76
N THR A 393 -38.10 15.37 -33.19
CA THR A 393 -39.13 16.42 -33.40
C THR A 393 -38.95 17.60 -32.43
N THR A 394 -38.17 17.44 -31.40
CA THR A 394 -37.90 18.48 -30.38
C THR A 394 -36.42 18.80 -30.34
N ALA A 395 -36.06 20.08 -30.56
CA ALA A 395 -34.71 20.63 -30.50
C ALA A 395 -33.64 19.78 -31.23
N PRO A 396 -33.83 19.40 -32.50
CA PRO A 396 -32.85 18.61 -33.25
C PRO A 396 -31.59 19.42 -33.47
N THR A 397 -30.44 18.92 -33.00
CA THR A 397 -29.13 19.52 -33.20
C THR A 397 -28.21 18.54 -33.90
N GLY A 398 -27.49 19.00 -34.93
CA GLY A 398 -26.52 18.17 -35.66
C GLY A 398 -25.19 18.09 -34.88
N ILE A 399 -24.59 19.27 -34.58
CA ILE A 399 -23.32 19.38 -33.87
C ILE A 399 -23.51 20.30 -32.68
N TRP A 400 -22.97 19.89 -31.53
CA TRP A 400 -22.91 20.73 -30.32
C TRP A 400 -21.46 20.87 -29.88
N ILE A 401 -21.01 22.13 -29.77
CA ILE A 401 -19.67 22.46 -29.28
C ILE A 401 -19.81 22.94 -27.83
N SER A 402 -19.14 22.29 -26.90
CA SER A 402 -19.13 22.64 -25.49
C SER A 402 -17.71 22.59 -24.92
N SER A 403 -17.43 23.41 -23.92
CA SER A 403 -16.23 23.25 -23.09
C SER A 403 -16.38 22.06 -22.13
N LEU A 404 -15.26 21.52 -21.62
CA LEU A 404 -15.24 20.41 -20.66
C LEU A 404 -16.18 20.66 -19.47
N GLY A 405 -17.38 20.11 -19.51
CA GLY A 405 -18.29 19.93 -18.35
C GLY A 405 -18.83 21.18 -17.64
N THR A 406 -18.23 22.33 -17.81
CA THR A 406 -18.56 23.58 -17.12
C THR A 406 -19.25 24.58 -18.05
N GLY A 407 -20.04 24.09 -19.01
CA GLY A 407 -20.72 24.87 -20.05
C GLY A 407 -20.82 26.37 -19.76
N THR A 408 -20.08 27.16 -20.48
CA THR A 408 -20.27 28.58 -20.64
C THR A 408 -20.40 28.88 -22.12
#